data_a4a8a337d0e63d6b07849208075a7537
#
_entry.id   a4a8a337d0e63d6b07849208075a7537
#
_cell.length_a   1.000
_cell.length_b   1.000
_cell.length_c   1.000
_cell.angle_alpha   90.00
_cell.angle_beta   90.00
_cell.angle_gamma   90.00
#
_symmetry.space_group_name_H-M   'P 1'
#
loop_
_entity.id
_entity.type
_entity.pdbx_description
1 polymer ?
#
loop_
_entity_poly.entity_id
_entity_poly.type
_entity_poly.pdbx_seq_one_letter_code
_entity_poly.pdbx_strand_id
1 'polypeptide(L)'
;MKRILFILLVVTASTTVMAGMSTSKVRKETRFLTDKMAYELDLNNPQYNDVYEINYDFIYSLRNIMDYVVRGDEWALDDYYEALDIRNDDLRWVLSDVQYRRFLGAEYFYRPIYVTGGRWNFRIYINYPNRSLFYFGVPYHYRTYCGAHYRPHIHHVSYYRGRYNNLVHYPTPYRVRDQRVFHSYRRSDFGSVRFRPNTSVRPHNAPTRPGTSGRPGTTSRPNTSGRPGNTSRPRPETDHRPSTSGRPSTSGRPSTSGRPSNSERPSVNE
;
A
#
# COMPACT_ATOMS: atom_id res chain seq x y z
N MET A 1 -12.44 3.41 70.68
CA MET A 1 -11.99 4.29 69.54
C MET A 1 -11.69 3.40 68.36
N LYS A 2 -12.63 3.28 67.42
CA LYS A 2 -12.49 2.43 66.19
C LYS A 2 -11.81 3.26 65.11
N ARG A 3 -10.59 2.91 64.75
CA ARG A 3 -9.89 3.54 63.63
C ARG A 3 -10.39 2.89 62.33
N ILE A 4 -11.17 3.62 61.56
CA ILE A 4 -11.61 3.22 60.23
C ILE A 4 -10.45 3.52 59.30
N LEU A 5 -9.81 2.46 58.79
CA LEU A 5 -8.77 2.52 57.76
C LEU A 5 -9.48 2.63 56.41
N PHE A 6 -9.54 3.80 55.82
CA PHE A 6 -9.97 3.98 54.42
C PHE A 6 -8.83 3.53 53.51
N ILE A 7 -8.95 2.35 52.99
CA ILE A 7 -8.11 1.88 51.87
C ILE A 7 -8.66 2.52 50.60
N LEU A 8 -8.03 3.61 50.17
CA LEU A 8 -8.30 4.22 48.88
C LEU A 8 -7.70 3.30 47.81
N LEU A 9 -8.55 2.41 47.26
CA LEU A 9 -8.19 1.60 46.10
C LEU A 9 -8.14 2.52 44.88
N VAL A 10 -6.97 3.07 44.58
CA VAL A 10 -6.71 3.76 43.33
C VAL A 10 -6.65 2.70 42.24
N VAL A 11 -7.77 2.47 41.56
CA VAL A 11 -7.79 1.73 40.30
C VAL A 11 -7.12 2.63 39.26
N THR A 12 -5.80 2.49 39.15
CA THR A 12 -5.09 3.04 37.99
C THR A 12 -5.52 2.23 36.78
N ALA A 13 -6.47 2.73 36.02
CA ALA A 13 -6.77 2.27 34.69
C ALA A 13 -5.50 2.47 33.88
N SER A 14 -4.67 1.43 33.79
CA SER A 14 -3.51 1.38 32.90
C SER A 14 -4.05 1.47 31.48
N THR A 15 -4.16 2.68 30.95
CA THR A 15 -4.30 2.87 29.51
C THR A 15 -3.04 2.32 28.89
N THR A 16 -3.10 1.07 28.42
CA THR A 16 -2.05 0.50 27.59
C THR A 16 -1.97 1.35 26.33
N VAL A 17 -1.07 2.34 26.36
CA VAL A 17 -0.69 3.06 25.15
C VAL A 17 -0.08 1.99 24.24
N MET A 18 -0.84 1.61 23.23
CA MET A 18 -0.37 0.70 22.18
C MET A 18 0.71 1.44 21.40
N ALA A 19 1.94 1.33 21.88
CA ALA A 19 3.09 1.92 21.19
C ALA A 19 3.34 1.09 19.93
N GLY A 20 3.04 1.64 18.78
CA GLY A 20 3.37 1.06 17.49
C GLY A 20 4.84 0.68 17.40
N MET A 21 5.20 -0.24 16.52
CA MET A 21 6.58 -0.69 16.36
C MET A 21 7.53 0.47 16.05
N SER A 22 8.62 0.60 16.80
CA SER A 22 9.65 1.63 16.57
C SER A 22 10.31 1.46 15.20
N THR A 23 10.78 2.56 14.60
CA THR A 23 11.49 2.53 13.31
C THR A 23 12.74 1.62 13.33
N SER A 24 13.45 1.58 14.45
CA SER A 24 14.60 0.67 14.62
C SER A 24 14.15 -0.80 14.53
N LYS A 25 13.05 -1.15 15.17
CA LYS A 25 12.49 -2.50 15.10
C LYS A 25 11.97 -2.81 13.69
N VAL A 26 11.31 -1.86 13.01
CA VAL A 26 10.91 -2.01 11.61
C VAL A 26 12.11 -2.37 10.74
N ARG A 27 13.21 -1.61 10.83
CA ARG A 27 14.44 -1.90 10.06
C ARG A 27 15.00 -3.29 10.33
N LYS A 28 15.02 -3.71 11.60
CA LYS A 28 15.52 -5.04 11.99
C LYS A 28 14.67 -6.16 11.42
N GLU A 29 13.35 -6.06 11.56
CA GLU A 29 12.41 -7.07 11.04
C GLU A 29 12.45 -7.12 9.51
N THR A 30 12.51 -5.96 8.85
CA THR A 30 12.67 -5.85 7.39
C THR A 30 13.94 -6.53 6.91
N ARG A 31 15.09 -6.21 7.52
CA ARG A 31 16.36 -6.81 7.16
C ARG A 31 16.32 -8.33 7.29
N PHE A 32 15.74 -8.84 8.39
CA PHE A 32 15.67 -10.28 8.63
C PHE A 32 14.82 -10.97 7.55
N LEU A 33 13.63 -10.46 7.27
CA LEU A 33 12.76 -10.99 6.23
C LEU A 33 13.45 -10.97 4.85
N THR A 34 14.07 -9.84 4.52
CA THR A 34 14.74 -9.66 3.21
C THR A 34 15.95 -10.57 3.06
N ASP A 35 16.74 -10.75 4.13
CA ASP A 35 17.89 -11.66 4.14
C ASP A 35 17.49 -13.11 3.80
N LYS A 36 16.36 -13.59 4.39
CA LYS A 36 15.87 -14.94 4.11
C LYS A 36 15.27 -15.05 2.71
N MET A 37 14.58 -14.01 2.25
CA MET A 37 14.12 -13.94 0.86
C MET A 37 15.30 -13.98 -0.11
N ALA A 38 16.36 -13.23 0.15
CA ALA A 38 17.54 -13.20 -0.69
C ALA A 38 18.21 -14.59 -0.79
N TYR A 39 18.29 -15.30 0.32
CA TYR A 39 18.85 -16.63 0.37
C TYR A 39 18.02 -17.66 -0.39
N GLU A 40 16.70 -17.71 -0.15
CA GLU A 40 15.84 -18.73 -0.77
C GLU A 40 15.48 -18.44 -2.23
N LEU A 41 15.42 -17.17 -2.61
CA LEU A 41 15.04 -16.73 -3.94
C LEU A 41 16.27 -16.48 -4.84
N ASP A 42 17.48 -16.62 -4.29
CA ASP A 42 18.74 -16.35 -5.01
C ASP A 42 18.75 -14.93 -5.62
N LEU A 43 18.56 -13.91 -4.76
CA LEU A 43 18.51 -12.52 -5.20
C LEU A 43 19.92 -11.99 -5.44
N ASN A 44 20.10 -11.27 -6.54
CA ASN A 44 21.32 -10.49 -6.74
C ASN A 44 21.33 -9.21 -5.88
N ASN A 45 22.47 -8.52 -5.79
CA ASN A 45 22.63 -7.34 -4.94
C ASN A 45 21.62 -6.20 -5.22
N PRO A 46 21.34 -5.80 -6.48
CA PRO A 46 20.30 -4.84 -6.78
C PRO A 46 18.91 -5.28 -6.28
N GLN A 47 18.52 -6.53 -6.57
CA GLN A 47 17.25 -7.09 -6.11
C GLN A 47 17.17 -7.12 -4.57
N TYR A 48 18.24 -7.49 -3.88
CA TYR A 48 18.31 -7.51 -2.42
C TYR A 48 18.01 -6.13 -1.82
N ASN A 49 18.58 -5.07 -2.38
CA ASN A 49 18.36 -3.71 -1.91
C ASN A 49 16.91 -3.24 -2.19
N ASP A 50 16.40 -3.46 -3.40
CA ASP A 50 15.03 -3.06 -3.76
C ASP A 50 13.98 -3.87 -2.96
N VAL A 51 14.20 -5.17 -2.75
CA VAL A 51 13.32 -6.02 -1.90
C VAL A 51 13.35 -5.54 -0.44
N TYR A 52 14.50 -5.04 0.05
CA TYR A 52 14.57 -4.42 1.37
C TYR A 52 13.65 -3.19 1.46
N GLU A 53 13.69 -2.31 0.49
CA GLU A 53 12.86 -1.10 0.47
C GLU A 53 11.36 -1.44 0.41
N ILE A 54 10.97 -2.38 -0.45
CA ILE A 54 9.58 -2.87 -0.55
C ILE A 54 9.09 -3.46 0.78
N ASN A 55 9.90 -4.31 1.41
CA ASN A 55 9.57 -4.90 2.70
C ASN A 55 9.52 -3.84 3.82
N TYR A 56 10.38 -2.83 3.76
CA TYR A 56 10.37 -1.71 4.71
C TYR A 56 9.06 -0.94 4.61
N ASP A 57 8.64 -0.55 3.42
CA ASP A 57 7.40 0.19 3.19
C ASP A 57 6.18 -0.58 3.72
N PHE A 58 6.15 -1.87 3.45
CA PHE A 58 5.10 -2.75 3.96
C PHE A 58 5.09 -2.78 5.49
N ILE A 59 6.19 -3.15 6.15
CA ILE A 59 6.23 -3.29 7.61
C ILE A 59 6.02 -1.93 8.29
N TYR A 60 6.57 -0.85 7.73
CA TYR A 60 6.41 0.49 8.26
C TYR A 60 4.95 0.97 8.18
N SER A 61 4.25 0.68 7.08
CA SER A 61 2.83 1.02 6.93
C SER A 61 1.95 0.28 7.93
N LEU A 62 2.33 -0.91 8.32
CA LEU A 62 1.57 -1.76 9.24
C LEU A 62 1.82 -1.48 10.73
N ARG A 63 2.93 -0.85 11.08
CA ARG A 63 3.40 -0.72 12.46
C ARG A 63 2.39 -0.15 13.46
N ASN A 64 1.46 0.68 12.99
CA ASN A 64 0.46 1.34 13.81
C ASN A 64 -0.95 0.75 13.64
N ILE A 65 -1.19 -0.07 12.59
CA ILE A 65 -2.52 -0.62 12.31
C ILE A 65 -2.69 -2.05 12.81
N MET A 66 -1.61 -2.81 12.95
CA MET A 66 -1.71 -4.22 13.37
C MET A 66 -2.29 -4.41 14.77
N ASP A 67 -2.11 -3.46 15.67
CA ASP A 67 -2.75 -3.49 16.99
C ASP A 67 -4.27 -3.35 16.89
N TYR A 68 -4.77 -2.64 15.87
CA TYR A 68 -6.20 -2.57 15.58
C TYR A 68 -6.72 -3.88 14.97
N VAL A 69 -5.94 -4.54 14.13
CA VAL A 69 -6.27 -5.89 13.62
C VAL A 69 -6.42 -6.87 14.79
N VAL A 70 -5.47 -6.86 15.74
CA VAL A 70 -5.51 -7.72 16.95
C VAL A 70 -6.75 -7.45 17.80
N ARG A 71 -7.24 -6.21 17.86
CA ARG A 71 -8.48 -5.82 18.55
C ARG A 71 -9.75 -6.18 17.78
N GLY A 72 -9.63 -6.66 16.55
CA GLY A 72 -10.76 -7.06 15.72
C GLY A 72 -11.41 -5.92 14.92
N ASP A 73 -10.68 -4.88 14.60
CA ASP A 73 -11.16 -3.80 13.74
C ASP A 73 -11.04 -4.21 12.26
N GLU A 74 -12.15 -4.37 11.55
CA GLU A 74 -12.15 -4.83 10.14
C GLU A 74 -11.48 -3.85 9.18
N TRP A 75 -11.64 -2.53 9.39
CA TRP A 75 -10.95 -1.53 8.58
C TRP A 75 -9.42 -1.69 8.59
N ALA A 76 -8.86 -2.09 9.75
CA ALA A 76 -7.42 -2.30 9.88
C ALA A 76 -6.96 -3.59 9.17
N LEU A 77 -7.83 -4.62 9.13
CA LEU A 77 -7.59 -5.82 8.36
C LEU A 77 -7.61 -5.51 6.85
N ASP A 78 -8.53 -4.67 6.40
CA ASP A 78 -8.58 -4.22 5.00
C ASP A 78 -7.31 -3.43 4.61
N ASP A 79 -6.86 -2.52 5.48
CA ASP A 79 -5.60 -1.80 5.30
C ASP A 79 -4.39 -2.75 5.23
N TYR A 80 -4.38 -3.80 6.06
CA TYR A 80 -3.34 -4.83 6.01
C TYR A 80 -3.30 -5.54 4.65
N TYR A 81 -4.43 -6.02 4.17
CA TYR A 81 -4.48 -6.72 2.88
C TYR A 81 -4.15 -5.80 1.71
N GLU A 82 -4.55 -4.53 1.76
CA GLU A 82 -4.16 -3.57 0.73
C GLU A 82 -2.64 -3.35 0.70
N ALA A 83 -2.01 -3.17 1.86
CA ALA A 83 -0.57 -3.04 1.96
C ALA A 83 0.16 -4.32 1.50
N LEU A 84 -0.41 -5.49 1.80
CA LEU A 84 0.13 -6.77 1.35
C LEU A 84 0.06 -6.93 -0.17
N ASP A 85 -1.06 -6.56 -0.78
CA ASP A 85 -1.25 -6.63 -2.24
C ASP A 85 -0.32 -5.65 -2.98
N ILE A 86 -0.14 -4.44 -2.45
CA ILE A 86 0.84 -3.47 -2.95
C ILE A 86 2.26 -4.06 -2.92
N ARG A 87 2.67 -4.60 -1.76
CA ARG A 87 3.98 -5.23 -1.59
C ARG A 87 4.20 -6.37 -2.58
N ASN A 88 3.24 -7.27 -2.69
CA ASN A 88 3.35 -8.44 -3.57
C ASN A 88 3.43 -8.03 -5.05
N ASP A 89 2.73 -6.97 -5.46
CA ASP A 89 2.84 -6.44 -6.82
C ASP A 89 4.16 -5.67 -7.05
N ASP A 90 4.69 -4.95 -6.06
CA ASP A 90 6.01 -4.33 -6.17
C ASP A 90 7.13 -5.38 -6.30
N LEU A 91 7.06 -6.46 -5.51
CA LEU A 91 7.99 -7.58 -5.62
C LEU A 91 7.94 -8.24 -7.00
N ARG A 92 6.78 -8.29 -7.66
CA ARG A 92 6.64 -8.81 -9.02
C ARG A 92 7.50 -8.08 -10.05
N TRP A 93 7.75 -6.78 -9.86
CA TRP A 93 8.58 -5.97 -10.74
C TRP A 93 10.08 -6.09 -10.48
N VAL A 94 10.47 -6.62 -9.32
CA VAL A 94 11.88 -6.83 -8.94
C VAL A 94 12.31 -8.27 -9.17
N LEU A 95 11.40 -9.22 -9.00
CA LEU A 95 11.69 -10.66 -9.13
C LEU A 95 11.47 -11.16 -10.57
N SER A 96 12.28 -12.12 -11.00
CA SER A 96 11.98 -12.88 -12.19
C SER A 96 10.75 -13.77 -11.97
N ASP A 97 10.14 -14.28 -13.05
CA ASP A 97 9.00 -15.21 -12.97
C ASP A 97 9.32 -16.42 -12.08
N VAL A 98 10.50 -16.99 -12.21
CA VAL A 98 10.94 -18.16 -11.39
C VAL A 98 11.07 -17.78 -9.91
N GLN A 99 11.71 -16.65 -9.61
CA GLN A 99 11.83 -16.15 -8.23
C GLN A 99 10.48 -15.83 -7.63
N TYR A 100 9.57 -15.21 -8.40
CA TYR A 100 8.24 -14.88 -7.93
C TYR A 100 7.37 -16.12 -7.65
N ARG A 101 7.50 -17.18 -8.47
CA ARG A 101 6.83 -18.47 -8.20
C ARG A 101 7.35 -19.11 -6.92
N ARG A 102 8.66 -19.09 -6.66
CA ARG A 102 9.24 -19.56 -5.40
C ARG A 102 8.73 -18.71 -4.22
N PHE A 103 8.66 -17.39 -4.38
CA PHE A 103 8.08 -16.48 -3.40
C PHE A 103 6.61 -16.85 -3.06
N LEU A 104 5.77 -17.14 -4.04
CA LEU A 104 4.39 -17.59 -3.85
C LEU A 104 4.29 -19.01 -3.27
N GLY A 105 5.31 -19.83 -3.39
CA GLY A 105 5.42 -21.16 -2.77
C GLY A 105 5.75 -21.12 -1.28
N ALA A 106 6.24 -19.97 -0.76
CA ALA A 106 6.66 -19.81 0.62
C ALA A 106 5.67 -18.89 1.37
N GLU A 107 4.76 -19.50 2.15
CA GLU A 107 3.71 -18.76 2.88
C GLU A 107 4.29 -17.65 3.76
N TYR A 108 5.39 -17.90 4.43
CA TYR A 108 6.09 -16.96 5.29
C TYR A 108 6.71 -15.76 4.53
N PHE A 109 6.76 -15.82 3.21
CA PHE A 109 7.15 -14.68 2.37
C PHE A 109 5.96 -13.89 1.86
N TYR A 110 4.98 -14.54 1.19
CA TYR A 110 3.87 -13.79 0.56
C TYR A 110 2.75 -13.40 1.52
N ARG A 111 2.64 -14.05 2.69
CA ARG A 111 1.74 -13.69 3.81
C ARG A 111 2.52 -13.69 5.13
N PRO A 112 3.42 -12.72 5.34
CA PRO A 112 4.44 -12.80 6.38
C PRO A 112 3.92 -12.59 7.81
N ILE A 113 2.68 -12.16 8.01
CA ILE A 113 2.13 -11.80 9.32
C ILE A 113 0.94 -12.68 9.67
N TYR A 114 0.87 -13.09 10.94
CA TYR A 114 -0.27 -13.79 11.54
C TYR A 114 -0.48 -13.33 12.99
N VAL A 115 -1.66 -13.62 13.55
CA VAL A 115 -2.01 -13.29 14.94
C VAL A 115 -2.21 -14.56 15.74
N THR A 116 -1.55 -14.64 16.88
CA THR A 116 -1.75 -15.70 17.88
C THR A 116 -1.51 -15.16 19.28
N GLY A 117 -2.23 -15.69 20.28
CA GLY A 117 -2.07 -15.26 21.67
C GLY A 117 -2.30 -13.76 21.90
N GLY A 118 -3.19 -13.13 21.13
CA GLY A 118 -3.46 -11.69 21.24
C GLY A 118 -2.32 -10.79 20.76
N ARG A 119 -1.39 -11.32 19.97
CA ARG A 119 -0.25 -10.58 19.40
C ARG A 119 -0.06 -10.94 17.93
N TRP A 120 0.40 -9.97 17.16
CA TRP A 120 0.83 -10.23 15.80
C TRP A 120 2.32 -10.59 15.72
N ASN A 121 2.65 -11.50 14.81
CA ASN A 121 3.96 -12.12 14.70
C ASN A 121 4.37 -12.24 13.23
N PHE A 122 5.68 -12.29 12.99
CA PHE A 122 6.22 -12.60 11.68
C PHE A 122 6.34 -14.12 11.51
N ARG A 123 5.71 -14.67 10.47
CA ARG A 123 5.71 -16.10 10.15
C ARG A 123 7.10 -16.65 9.85
N ILE A 124 7.99 -15.81 9.32
CA ILE A 124 9.37 -16.18 9.03
C ILE A 124 10.12 -16.78 10.22
N TYR A 125 9.75 -16.42 11.46
CA TYR A 125 10.40 -16.93 12.66
C TYR A 125 10.02 -18.37 13.01
N ILE A 126 9.00 -18.93 12.36
CA ILE A 126 8.67 -20.36 12.47
C ILE A 126 9.75 -21.19 11.77
N ASN A 127 10.19 -20.74 10.60
CA ASN A 127 11.18 -21.42 9.77
C ASN A 127 12.62 -21.04 10.15
N TYR A 128 12.80 -19.81 10.65
CA TYR A 128 14.11 -19.25 11.00
C TYR A 128 14.10 -18.73 12.45
N PRO A 129 14.17 -19.61 13.47
CA PRO A 129 14.07 -19.20 14.88
C PRO A 129 15.26 -18.40 15.37
N ASN A 130 16.45 -18.60 14.77
CA ASN A 130 17.66 -17.82 15.11
C ASN A 130 17.61 -16.42 14.48
N ARG A 131 17.18 -15.45 15.25
CA ARG A 131 17.02 -14.04 14.82
C ARG A 131 18.33 -13.27 14.64
N SER A 132 19.46 -13.88 15.00
CA SER A 132 20.80 -13.27 14.88
C SER A 132 21.57 -13.79 13.67
N LEU A 133 21.07 -14.85 13.01
CA LEU A 133 21.69 -15.40 11.81
C LEU A 133 21.30 -14.60 10.58
N PHE A 134 22.30 -14.07 9.89
CA PHE A 134 22.17 -13.42 8.59
C PHE A 134 23.11 -14.07 7.58
N TYR A 135 22.64 -14.23 6.35
CA TYR A 135 23.42 -14.79 5.24
C TYR A 135 24.12 -13.70 4.43
N PHE A 136 23.56 -12.48 4.42
CA PHE A 136 24.05 -11.36 3.65
C PHE A 136 24.42 -10.16 4.53
N GLY A 137 25.19 -9.24 3.95
CA GLY A 137 25.52 -7.98 4.56
C GLY A 137 24.29 -7.09 4.81
N VAL A 138 24.55 -5.89 5.31
CA VAL A 138 23.49 -4.91 5.53
C VAL A 138 23.08 -4.30 4.19
N PRO A 139 21.75 -4.18 3.87
CA PRO A 139 21.28 -3.49 2.67
C PRO A 139 21.82 -2.07 2.58
N TYR A 140 22.08 -1.58 1.38
CA TYR A 140 22.71 -0.27 1.15
C TYR A 140 21.97 0.87 1.87
N HIS A 141 20.63 0.92 1.76
CA HIS A 141 19.80 1.95 2.37
C HIS A 141 19.24 1.58 3.75
N TYR A 142 19.83 0.61 4.45
CA TYR A 142 19.32 0.12 5.74
C TYR A 142 19.04 1.22 6.77
N ARG A 143 19.91 2.22 6.87
CA ARG A 143 19.78 3.31 7.85
C ARG A 143 19.07 4.54 7.31
N THR A 144 19.12 4.77 6.01
CA THR A 144 18.72 6.02 5.37
C THR A 144 17.35 5.94 4.72
N TYR A 145 16.90 4.75 4.30
CA TYR A 145 15.60 4.61 3.67
C TYR A 145 14.44 4.97 4.62
N CYS A 146 13.50 5.75 4.13
CA CYS A 146 12.37 6.27 4.90
C CYS A 146 11.02 6.25 4.14
N GLY A 147 10.90 5.43 3.08
CA GLY A 147 9.65 5.27 2.34
C GLY A 147 9.53 6.08 1.06
N ALA A 148 10.67 6.51 0.47
CA ALA A 148 10.68 7.33 -0.75
C ALA A 148 9.98 6.65 -1.94
N HIS A 149 10.02 5.31 -2.01
CA HIS A 149 9.45 4.53 -3.11
C HIS A 149 8.10 3.90 -2.76
N TYR A 150 7.54 4.28 -1.60
CA TYR A 150 6.23 3.76 -1.19
C TYR A 150 5.13 4.18 -2.16
N ARG A 151 4.47 3.21 -2.77
CA ARG A 151 3.52 3.40 -3.88
C ARG A 151 2.46 4.48 -3.65
N PRO A 152 1.83 4.60 -2.46
CA PRO A 152 0.89 5.70 -2.19
C PRO A 152 1.49 7.10 -2.28
N HIS A 153 2.81 7.25 -2.14
CA HIS A 153 3.51 8.53 -2.33
C HIS A 153 3.74 8.90 -3.81
N ILE A 154 3.67 7.92 -4.70
CA ILE A 154 4.00 8.04 -6.12
C ILE A 154 2.80 7.70 -7.01
N HIS A 155 1.64 8.28 -6.69
CA HIS A 155 0.40 8.16 -7.47
C HIS A 155 -0.07 6.71 -7.70
N HIS A 156 0.18 5.81 -6.73
CA HIS A 156 -0.17 4.39 -6.78
C HIS A 156 0.48 3.59 -7.92
N VAL A 157 1.53 4.12 -8.55
CA VAL A 157 2.34 3.40 -9.54
C VAL A 157 3.55 2.77 -8.85
N SER A 158 3.93 1.57 -9.26
CA SER A 158 5.15 0.94 -8.73
C SER A 158 6.39 1.67 -9.20
N TYR A 159 7.26 2.08 -8.27
CA TYR A 159 8.58 2.65 -8.56
C TYR A 159 9.48 1.64 -9.30
N TYR A 160 9.28 0.37 -9.07
CA TYR A 160 10.12 -0.71 -9.59
C TYR A 160 9.73 -1.15 -10.99
N ARG A 161 8.59 -0.66 -11.50
CA ARG A 161 8.12 -0.98 -12.86
C ARG A 161 9.12 -0.45 -13.91
N GLY A 162 9.63 -1.36 -14.74
CA GLY A 162 10.58 -1.02 -15.81
C GLY A 162 12.04 -0.89 -15.37
N ARG A 163 12.37 -1.16 -14.09
CA ARG A 163 13.77 -1.16 -13.62
C ARG A 163 14.55 -2.42 -14.00
N TYR A 164 13.87 -3.54 -14.15
CA TYR A 164 14.43 -4.85 -14.44
C TYR A 164 13.96 -5.37 -15.79
N ASN A 165 14.14 -4.58 -16.87
CA ASN A 165 13.65 -4.88 -18.22
C ASN A 165 14.29 -6.14 -18.84
N ASN A 166 15.39 -6.61 -18.28
CA ASN A 166 16.08 -7.83 -18.68
C ASN A 166 15.48 -9.09 -18.05
N LEU A 167 14.51 -8.96 -17.14
CA LEU A 167 13.84 -10.07 -16.49
C LEU A 167 12.47 -10.33 -17.12
N VAL A 168 12.13 -11.61 -17.26
CA VAL A 168 10.74 -12.02 -17.49
C VAL A 168 10.03 -11.99 -16.17
N HIS A 169 9.01 -11.12 -16.03
CA HIS A 169 8.25 -10.97 -14.82
C HIS A 169 7.00 -11.86 -14.79
N TYR A 170 6.54 -12.17 -13.59
CA TYR A 170 5.27 -12.86 -13.41
C TYR A 170 4.13 -12.02 -14.02
N PRO A 171 3.24 -12.60 -14.84
CA PRO A 171 2.37 -11.82 -15.74
C PRO A 171 1.33 -10.99 -15.03
N THR A 172 0.78 -11.48 -13.92
CA THR A 172 -0.36 -10.85 -13.20
C THR A 172 -0.04 -10.54 -11.75
N PRO A 173 -0.54 -9.43 -11.18
CA PRO A 173 -0.43 -9.18 -9.75
C PRO A 173 -1.08 -10.32 -8.96
N TYR A 174 -0.37 -10.85 -7.95
CA TYR A 174 -0.95 -11.79 -7.02
C TYR A 174 -1.59 -11.03 -5.85
N ARG A 175 -2.92 -10.97 -5.86
CA ARG A 175 -3.69 -10.38 -4.78
C ARG A 175 -4.27 -11.48 -3.90
N VAL A 176 -3.99 -11.40 -2.61
CA VAL A 176 -4.41 -12.41 -1.64
C VAL A 176 -5.94 -12.46 -1.53
N ARG A 177 -6.60 -11.30 -1.58
CA ARG A 177 -8.08 -11.20 -1.50
C ARG A 177 -8.79 -11.84 -2.69
N ASP A 178 -8.18 -11.83 -3.87
CA ASP A 178 -8.80 -12.35 -5.11
C ASP A 178 -8.65 -13.88 -5.21
N GLN A 179 -7.93 -14.52 -4.28
CA GLN A 179 -7.75 -15.97 -4.30
C GLN A 179 -8.98 -16.71 -3.83
N ARG A 180 -9.35 -17.79 -4.51
CA ARG A 180 -10.47 -18.67 -4.09
C ARG A 180 -10.33 -19.19 -2.65
N VAL A 181 -9.10 -19.32 -2.18
CA VAL A 181 -8.75 -19.78 -0.83
C VAL A 181 -8.60 -18.63 0.19
N PHE A 182 -9.00 -17.41 -0.15
CA PHE A 182 -8.87 -16.24 0.73
C PHE A 182 -9.44 -16.46 2.14
N HIS A 183 -10.62 -17.08 2.25
CA HIS A 183 -11.22 -17.38 3.57
C HIS A 183 -10.35 -18.32 4.40
N SER A 184 -9.68 -19.29 3.78
CA SER A 184 -8.72 -20.17 4.46
C SER A 184 -7.48 -19.41 4.90
N TYR A 185 -6.97 -18.51 4.08
CA TYR A 185 -5.85 -17.62 4.43
C TYR A 185 -6.20 -16.72 5.61
N ARG A 186 -7.35 -16.04 5.56
CA ARG A 186 -7.84 -15.20 6.66
C ARG A 186 -7.97 -15.99 7.96
N ARG A 187 -8.48 -17.23 7.89
CA ARG A 187 -8.59 -18.11 9.06
C ARG A 187 -7.23 -18.55 9.59
N SER A 188 -6.30 -18.89 8.71
CA SER A 188 -4.94 -19.27 9.10
C SER A 188 -4.17 -18.10 9.73
N ASP A 189 -4.33 -16.88 9.20
CA ASP A 189 -3.57 -15.72 9.66
C ASP A 189 -4.20 -15.03 10.87
N PHE A 190 -5.53 -14.97 10.93
CA PHE A 190 -6.30 -14.16 11.89
C PHE A 190 -7.44 -14.91 12.57
N GLY A 191 -7.46 -16.25 12.54
CA GLY A 191 -8.55 -17.04 13.12
C GLY A 191 -8.68 -16.93 14.65
N SER A 192 -7.63 -16.48 15.33
CA SER A 192 -7.66 -16.19 16.77
C SER A 192 -8.28 -14.82 17.11
N VAL A 193 -8.57 -13.99 16.09
CA VAL A 193 -9.13 -12.65 16.26
C VAL A 193 -10.66 -12.71 16.11
N ARG A 194 -11.37 -12.11 17.06
CA ARG A 194 -12.82 -11.86 16.93
C ARG A 194 -13.02 -10.47 16.31
N PHE A 195 -13.40 -10.44 15.03
CA PHE A 195 -13.71 -9.17 14.37
C PHE A 195 -15.05 -8.63 14.86
N ARG A 196 -15.09 -7.33 15.11
CA ARG A 196 -16.27 -6.63 15.64
C ARG A 196 -17.17 -6.21 14.49
N PRO A 197 -18.48 -6.45 14.56
CA PRO A 197 -19.41 -5.95 13.57
C PRO A 197 -19.35 -4.41 13.51
N ASN A 198 -19.63 -3.82 12.33
CA ASN A 198 -19.69 -2.39 12.09
C ASN A 198 -18.36 -1.61 12.28
N THR A 199 -17.22 -2.29 12.20
CA THR A 199 -15.90 -1.65 12.24
C THR A 199 -15.24 -1.59 10.85
N SER A 200 -16.00 -1.73 9.78
CA SER A 200 -15.49 -1.63 8.39
C SER A 200 -15.12 -0.20 7.98
N VAL A 201 -15.75 0.81 8.62
CA VAL A 201 -15.44 2.21 8.39
C VAL A 201 -14.27 2.64 9.27
N ARG A 202 -13.23 3.18 8.65
CA ARG A 202 -12.06 3.70 9.36
C ARG A 202 -12.45 4.92 10.20
N PRO A 203 -12.17 4.94 11.51
CA PRO A 203 -12.43 6.11 12.36
C PRO A 203 -11.59 7.32 11.91
N HIS A 204 -12.14 8.53 12.03
CA HIS A 204 -11.44 9.78 11.69
C HIS A 204 -10.12 9.96 12.46
N ASN A 205 -10.05 9.46 13.69
CA ASN A 205 -8.86 9.51 14.56
C ASN A 205 -7.95 8.28 14.43
N ALA A 206 -8.17 7.40 13.45
CA ALA A 206 -7.29 6.27 13.23
C ALA A 206 -5.91 6.74 12.76
N PRO A 207 -4.82 6.03 13.13
CA PRO A 207 -3.47 6.37 12.70
C PRO A 207 -3.41 6.53 11.19
N THR A 208 -2.91 7.66 10.71
CA THR A 208 -2.76 7.92 9.27
C THR A 208 -1.78 6.93 8.69
N ARG A 209 -2.12 6.33 7.55
CA ARG A 209 -1.15 5.54 6.77
C ARG A 209 -0.02 6.47 6.34
N PRO A 210 1.25 6.04 6.44
CA PRO A 210 2.34 6.78 5.82
C PRO A 210 1.99 6.98 4.33
N GLY A 211 1.91 8.22 3.87
CA GLY A 211 1.59 8.56 2.49
C GLY A 211 0.21 9.10 2.20
N THR A 212 -0.72 9.05 3.13
CA THR A 212 -1.86 9.95 3.10
C THR A 212 -1.50 11.25 3.83
N SER A 213 -0.48 11.97 3.37
CA SER A 213 -0.36 13.39 3.69
C SER A 213 -1.62 14.05 3.14
N GLY A 214 -2.49 14.45 4.04
CA GLY A 214 -3.71 15.11 3.69
C GLY A 214 -3.39 16.23 2.70
N ARG A 215 -4.01 16.21 1.53
CA ARG A 215 -4.28 17.43 0.79
C ARG A 215 -4.68 18.47 1.84
N PRO A 216 -4.02 19.65 1.93
CA PRO A 216 -4.45 20.67 2.88
C PRO A 216 -5.95 20.82 2.70
N GLY A 217 -6.71 20.53 3.75
CA GLY A 217 -8.14 20.65 3.72
C GLY A 217 -8.44 22.06 3.24
N THR A 218 -9.21 22.18 2.18
CA THR A 218 -9.96 23.40 1.90
C THR A 218 -10.64 23.75 3.22
N THR A 219 -10.08 24.76 3.88
CA THR A 219 -10.65 25.36 5.07
C THR A 219 -12.13 25.56 4.80
N SER A 220 -12.94 24.85 5.56
CA SER A 220 -14.38 25.05 5.61
C SER A 220 -14.58 26.53 5.82
N ARG A 221 -15.08 27.20 4.79
CA ARG A 221 -15.53 28.58 4.84
C ARG A 221 -16.50 28.66 6.02
N PRO A 222 -16.30 29.55 6.99
CA PRO A 222 -17.26 29.71 8.08
C PRO A 222 -18.61 30.04 7.47
N ASN A 223 -19.63 29.28 7.87
CA ASN A 223 -21.01 29.51 7.51
C ASN A 223 -21.50 30.73 8.30
N THR A 224 -21.33 31.93 7.76
CA THR A 224 -21.96 33.15 8.27
C THR A 224 -23.39 33.18 7.74
N SER A 225 -24.28 32.55 8.49
CA SER A 225 -25.70 32.85 8.44
C SER A 225 -25.90 34.20 9.14
N GLY A 226 -26.09 35.25 8.34
CA GLY A 226 -26.38 36.58 8.78
C GLY A 226 -26.73 37.45 7.58
N ARG A 227 -27.99 37.33 7.12
CA ARG A 227 -28.56 38.27 6.14
C ARG A 227 -29.23 39.41 6.88
N PRO A 228 -28.84 40.67 6.72
CA PRO A 228 -29.74 41.78 6.82
C PRO A 228 -30.13 42.30 5.43
N GLY A 229 -31.38 42.79 5.38
CA GLY A 229 -32.18 43.09 4.23
C GLY A 229 -31.76 44.27 3.37
N ASN A 230 -32.28 44.16 2.21
CA ASN A 230 -32.95 45.13 1.32
C ASN A 230 -32.57 46.60 1.40
N THR A 231 -31.86 47.10 0.39
CA THR A 231 -32.07 48.45 -0.13
C THR A 231 -31.86 48.44 -1.65
N SER A 232 -32.95 48.82 -2.28
CA SER A 232 -33.10 49.10 -3.71
C SER A 232 -32.19 50.25 -4.14
N ARG A 233 -31.52 50.07 -5.29
CA ARG A 233 -31.04 51.23 -6.08
C ARG A 233 -30.98 50.86 -7.56
N PRO A 234 -31.28 51.86 -8.45
CA PRO A 234 -31.89 51.67 -9.74
C PRO A 234 -30.90 51.38 -10.86
N ARG A 235 -31.46 50.77 -11.91
CA ARG A 235 -30.89 50.47 -13.20
C ARG A 235 -30.74 51.74 -14.05
N PRO A 236 -29.70 51.95 -14.85
CA PRO A 236 -29.77 52.68 -16.10
C PRO A 236 -29.72 51.72 -17.27
N GLU A 237 -30.72 51.88 -18.12
CA GLU A 237 -30.74 51.40 -19.51
C GLU A 237 -29.73 52.19 -20.33
N THR A 238 -29.07 51.50 -21.25
CA THR A 238 -28.84 52.01 -22.61
C THR A 238 -28.43 50.90 -23.55
N ASP A 239 -29.19 50.82 -24.63
CA ASP A 239 -28.99 50.11 -25.86
C ASP A 239 -27.58 50.20 -26.48
N HIS A 240 -27.17 49.13 -27.14
CA HIS A 240 -26.86 49.09 -28.58
C HIS A 240 -26.28 47.74 -28.97
N ARG A 241 -27.07 47.04 -29.80
CA ARG A 241 -26.60 45.92 -30.64
C ARG A 241 -26.16 46.50 -31.96
N PRO A 242 -25.12 45.99 -32.60
CA PRO A 242 -25.32 45.48 -33.93
C PRO A 242 -24.82 44.06 -34.16
N SER A 243 -25.60 43.34 -34.89
CA SER A 243 -25.36 42.07 -35.54
C SER A 243 -24.47 42.27 -36.76
N THR A 244 -23.49 41.41 -36.98
CA THR A 244 -23.00 41.08 -38.31
C THR A 244 -22.53 39.62 -38.36
N SER A 245 -23.16 38.95 -39.23
CA SER A 245 -22.94 37.72 -39.97
C SER A 245 -21.50 37.52 -40.48
N GLY A 246 -21.10 36.24 -40.52
CA GLY A 246 -19.91 35.86 -41.29
C GLY A 246 -19.41 34.46 -41.00
N ARG A 247 -20.07 33.48 -41.59
CA ARG A 247 -19.53 32.12 -41.76
C ARG A 247 -18.92 32.04 -43.16
N PRO A 248 -17.76 31.43 -43.32
CA PRO A 248 -17.52 30.59 -44.47
C PRO A 248 -17.16 29.16 -44.11
N SER A 249 -17.90 28.27 -44.69
CA SER A 249 -17.60 26.85 -44.87
C SER A 249 -16.61 26.70 -46.03
N THR A 250 -15.57 25.90 -45.85
CA THR A 250 -14.88 25.26 -46.97
C THR A 250 -14.51 23.82 -46.62
N SER A 251 -15.11 22.97 -47.38
CA SER A 251 -14.85 21.58 -47.66
C SER A 251 -13.45 21.38 -48.28
N GLY A 252 -12.81 20.24 -47.95
CA GLY A 252 -11.60 19.80 -48.61
C GLY A 252 -11.08 18.47 -48.07
N ARG A 253 -11.67 17.39 -48.55
CA ARG A 253 -11.09 16.05 -48.47
C ARG A 253 -10.39 15.73 -49.78
N PRO A 254 -9.19 15.18 -49.79
CA PRO A 254 -8.83 14.23 -50.84
C PRO A 254 -8.55 12.85 -50.28
N SER A 255 -9.25 11.89 -50.81
CA SER A 255 -8.95 10.48 -50.83
C SER A 255 -7.89 10.19 -51.89
N THR A 256 -6.87 9.43 -51.53
CA THR A 256 -6.11 8.66 -52.53
C THR A 256 -5.77 7.28 -51.97
N SER A 257 -6.32 6.34 -52.66
CA SER A 257 -6.03 4.92 -52.71
C SER A 257 -4.60 4.67 -53.23
N GLY A 258 -3.94 3.63 -52.70
CA GLY A 258 -2.71 3.15 -53.24
C GLY A 258 -2.21 1.90 -52.51
N ARG A 259 -2.75 0.73 -52.88
CA ARG A 259 -2.15 -0.56 -52.60
C ARG A 259 -1.33 -0.97 -53.82
N PRO A 260 -0.12 -1.53 -53.64
CA PRO A 260 0.33 -2.62 -54.50
C PRO A 260 0.61 -3.90 -53.71
N SER A 261 0.05 -4.95 -54.24
CA SER A 261 0.39 -6.36 -54.05
C SER A 261 1.64 -6.69 -54.89
N ASN A 262 2.51 -7.53 -54.39
CA ASN A 262 3.12 -8.73 -55.02
C ASN A 262 4.31 -9.16 -54.19
N SER A 263 4.27 -10.39 -53.67
CA SER A 263 4.83 -11.65 -54.20
C SER A 263 6.34 -11.60 -54.33
N GLU A 264 7.03 -12.38 -53.50
CA GLU A 264 7.85 -13.53 -53.99
C GLU A 264 8.56 -14.21 -52.81
N ARG A 265 8.34 -15.49 -52.74
CA ARG A 265 9.04 -16.46 -51.92
C ARG A 265 10.16 -17.07 -52.81
N PRO A 266 11.32 -17.34 -52.31
CA PRO A 266 12.06 -18.52 -52.74
C PRO A 266 12.28 -19.53 -51.62
N SER A 267 11.85 -20.73 -51.86
CA SER A 267 12.34 -21.98 -51.29
C SER A 267 13.66 -22.37 -51.94
N VAL A 268 14.64 -22.90 -51.20
CA VAL A 268 15.64 -23.91 -51.59
C VAL A 268 16.29 -24.37 -50.26
N ASN A 269 16.12 -25.63 -49.89
CA ASN A 269 17.00 -26.82 -49.99
C ASN A 269 18.48 -26.55 -49.58
N GLU A 270 18.90 -27.10 -48.52
CA GLU A 270 19.60 -28.36 -48.22
C GLU A 270 19.83 -28.49 -46.72
#